data_f62ce45228f383f18416ca32ab735336
#
_entry.id   f62ce45228f383f18416ca32ab735336
#
_cell.length_a   1.000
_cell.length_b   1.000
_cell.length_c   1.000
_cell.angle_alpha   90.00
_cell.angle_beta   90.00
_cell.angle_gamma   90.00
#
_symmetry.space_group_name_H-M   'P 1'
#
loop_
_entity.id
_entity.type
_entity.pdbx_description
1 polymer ?
#
loop_
_entity_poly.entity_id
_entity_poly.type
_entity_poly.pdbx_seq_one_letter_code
_entity_poly.pdbx_strand_id
1 'polypeptide(L)'
;MAVKHPTLSGIYILGIECDGAAYHSARTARERDRLRQDVLENMGWKIYRIWSTDWIKDPITEGAKLIEAVEDAIACYGADEPVFENIKAENVTALDFVSVEEKEVALQDFDNPYGFAENQTTSFSHLPRNRYGFLELTDCIMEIVNTEYPVHYEILCQRLAPLFGNEKATVKIRREADFGLTRLSSKIVRKGDFIFPKGYDKIIVKMPNQRKIQHISTEELSEAMYRILQTCVGTTKEALCAETTRVYGFNRAGQNISLAMAIAVEDLIKSGRVEEIEGKLRITR
;
A
#
# COMPACT_ATOMS: atom_id res chain seq x y z
N MET A 1 3.43 -4.69 -20.76
CA MET A 1 4.40 -4.28 -21.81
C MET A 1 3.63 -3.68 -22.98
N ALA A 2 4.27 -2.90 -23.87
CA ALA A 2 3.61 -2.36 -25.04
C ALA A 2 4.49 -2.58 -26.30
N VAL A 3 3.87 -3.08 -27.38
CA VAL A 3 4.52 -3.36 -28.65
C VAL A 3 4.40 -2.14 -29.56
N LYS A 4 5.54 -1.64 -30.04
CA LYS A 4 5.59 -0.53 -31.00
C LYS A 4 5.36 -1.02 -32.43
N HIS A 5 4.73 -0.20 -33.26
CA HIS A 5 4.63 -0.48 -34.68
C HIS A 5 6.03 -0.50 -35.31
N PRO A 6 6.36 -1.51 -36.17
CA PRO A 6 7.72 -1.71 -36.67
C PRO A 6 8.23 -0.56 -37.57
N THR A 7 7.33 0.11 -38.27
CA THR A 7 7.69 1.17 -39.24
C THR A 7 7.19 2.57 -38.90
N LEU A 8 6.22 2.68 -37.97
CA LEU A 8 5.62 3.96 -37.59
C LEU A 8 6.13 4.38 -36.21
N SER A 9 6.92 5.45 -36.15
CA SER A 9 7.50 5.95 -34.89
C SER A 9 6.44 6.52 -33.96
N GLY A 10 6.53 6.17 -32.67
CA GLY A 10 5.65 6.72 -31.63
C GLY A 10 4.29 6.01 -31.48
N ILE A 11 4.01 5.01 -32.31
CA ILE A 11 2.74 4.28 -32.30
C ILE A 11 2.90 2.94 -31.58
N TYR A 12 1.98 2.67 -30.65
CA TYR A 12 1.86 1.38 -29.97
C TYR A 12 0.65 0.64 -30.51
N ILE A 13 0.83 -0.64 -30.85
CA ILE A 13 -0.19 -1.45 -31.52
C ILE A 13 -0.80 -2.54 -30.63
N LEU A 14 -0.10 -2.93 -29.57
CA LEU A 14 -0.57 -4.00 -28.67
C LEU A 14 -0.03 -3.76 -27.26
N GLY A 15 -0.89 -3.87 -26.27
CA GLY A 15 -0.53 -3.97 -24.85
C GLY A 15 -0.44 -5.44 -24.43
N ILE A 16 0.64 -5.84 -23.77
CA ILE A 16 0.79 -7.21 -23.24
C ILE A 16 0.71 -7.17 -21.73
N GLU A 17 -0.26 -7.88 -21.16
CA GLU A 17 -0.44 -8.07 -19.72
C GLU A 17 -0.04 -9.50 -19.35
N CYS A 18 0.81 -9.64 -18.30
CA CYS A 18 1.17 -10.95 -17.74
C CYS A 18 0.46 -11.10 -16.39
N ASP A 19 -0.47 -12.04 -16.31
CA ASP A 19 -1.26 -12.27 -15.09
C ASP A 19 -0.74 -13.50 -14.32
N GLY A 20 -0.47 -13.30 -13.01
CA GLY A 20 -0.06 -14.37 -12.11
C GLY A 20 -1.23 -15.10 -11.48
N ALA A 21 -1.13 -16.41 -11.27
CA ALA A 21 -2.18 -17.25 -10.69
C ALA A 21 -2.63 -16.81 -9.28
N ALA A 22 -1.75 -16.16 -8.51
CA ALA A 22 -2.05 -15.68 -7.17
C ALA A 22 -2.89 -14.39 -7.15
N TYR A 23 -2.94 -13.65 -8.26
CA TYR A 23 -3.59 -12.35 -8.34
C TYR A 23 -5.12 -12.45 -8.50
N HIS A 24 -5.64 -13.58 -8.96
CA HIS A 24 -7.05 -13.75 -9.32
C HIS A 24 -7.93 -14.44 -8.27
N SER A 25 -7.42 -14.64 -7.05
CA SER A 25 -8.21 -15.28 -5.98
C SER A 25 -9.30 -14.37 -5.40
N ALA A 26 -9.24 -13.05 -5.60
CA ALA A 26 -10.23 -12.10 -5.11
C ALA A 26 -11.16 -11.63 -6.24
N ARG A 27 -12.48 -11.71 -6.00
CA ARG A 27 -13.54 -11.27 -6.94
C ARG A 27 -13.38 -9.80 -7.35
N THR A 28 -12.96 -8.95 -6.42
CA THR A 28 -12.73 -7.51 -6.62
C THR A 28 -11.50 -7.20 -7.49
N ALA A 29 -10.48 -8.07 -7.49
CA ALA A 29 -9.33 -7.92 -8.39
C ALA A 29 -9.75 -8.11 -9.85
N ARG A 30 -10.60 -9.13 -10.13
CA ARG A 30 -11.12 -9.39 -11.47
C ARG A 30 -12.00 -8.25 -12.01
N GLU A 31 -12.84 -7.65 -11.16
CA GLU A 31 -13.70 -6.53 -11.56
C GLU A 31 -12.87 -5.28 -11.90
N ARG A 32 -11.81 -5.00 -11.11
CA ARG A 32 -10.90 -3.89 -11.37
C ARG A 32 -10.06 -4.09 -12.62
N ASP A 33 -9.54 -5.32 -12.83
CA ASP A 33 -8.75 -5.65 -14.02
C ASP A 33 -9.61 -5.58 -15.28
N ARG A 34 -10.87 -6.04 -15.19
CA ARG A 34 -11.84 -5.89 -16.27
C ARG A 34 -12.15 -4.43 -16.56
N LEU A 35 -12.39 -3.61 -15.53
CA LEU A 35 -12.65 -2.16 -15.72
C LEU A 35 -11.44 -1.46 -16.34
N ARG A 36 -10.22 -1.81 -15.90
CA ARG A 36 -8.98 -1.27 -16.47
C ARG A 36 -8.82 -1.67 -17.94
N GLN A 37 -9.09 -2.94 -18.25
CA GLN A 37 -9.07 -3.43 -19.62
C GLN A 37 -10.11 -2.71 -20.47
N ASP A 38 -11.37 -2.62 -20.02
CA ASP A 38 -12.46 -1.92 -20.71
C ASP A 38 -12.08 -0.44 -20.99
N VAL A 39 -11.42 0.24 -20.02
CA VAL A 39 -10.96 1.63 -20.22
C VAL A 39 -9.86 1.70 -21.28
N LEU A 40 -8.88 0.81 -21.26
CA LEU A 40 -7.80 0.80 -22.25
C LEU A 40 -8.33 0.45 -23.64
N GLU A 41 -9.23 -0.52 -23.75
CA GLU A 41 -9.86 -0.90 -25.01
C GLU A 41 -10.73 0.23 -25.57
N ASN A 42 -11.47 0.95 -24.73
CA ASN A 42 -12.22 2.16 -25.11
C ASN A 42 -11.32 3.33 -25.54
N MET A 43 -10.06 3.34 -25.08
CA MET A 43 -9.03 4.27 -25.56
C MET A 43 -8.33 3.80 -26.84
N GLY A 44 -8.80 2.70 -27.46
CA GLY A 44 -8.25 2.16 -28.71
C GLY A 44 -7.07 1.20 -28.54
N TRP A 45 -6.75 0.79 -27.30
CA TRP A 45 -5.69 -0.20 -27.08
C TRP A 45 -6.20 -1.61 -27.38
N LYS A 46 -5.41 -2.38 -28.10
CA LYS A 46 -5.58 -3.85 -28.17
C LYS A 46 -4.77 -4.46 -27.03
N ILE A 47 -5.37 -5.33 -26.21
CA ILE A 47 -4.71 -5.97 -25.06
C ILE A 47 -4.62 -7.46 -25.29
N TYR A 48 -3.40 -8.00 -25.17
CA TYR A 48 -3.13 -9.44 -25.18
C TYR A 48 -2.71 -9.90 -23.79
N ARG A 49 -3.39 -10.91 -23.26
CA ARG A 49 -3.16 -11.40 -21.91
C ARG A 49 -2.46 -12.74 -21.91
N ILE A 50 -1.36 -12.84 -21.18
CA ILE A 50 -0.61 -14.08 -20.96
C ILE A 50 -0.81 -14.52 -19.52
N TRP A 51 -1.26 -15.74 -19.34
CA TRP A 51 -1.34 -16.35 -18.02
C TRP A 51 0.01 -16.96 -17.64
N SER A 52 0.56 -16.56 -16.52
CA SER A 52 1.86 -17.09 -16.05
C SER A 52 1.85 -18.62 -15.89
N THR A 53 0.71 -19.21 -15.51
CA THR A 53 0.52 -20.67 -15.42
C THR A 53 0.63 -21.37 -16.76
N ASP A 54 0.12 -20.78 -17.82
CA ASP A 54 0.14 -21.38 -19.16
C ASP A 54 1.50 -21.18 -19.80
N TRP A 55 2.11 -20.00 -19.61
CA TRP A 55 3.49 -19.72 -20.00
C TRP A 55 4.50 -20.68 -19.37
N ILE A 56 4.37 -20.98 -18.06
CA ILE A 56 5.28 -21.91 -17.36
C ILE A 56 5.08 -23.35 -17.85
N LYS A 57 3.84 -23.74 -18.20
CA LYS A 57 3.54 -25.10 -18.69
C LYS A 57 4.05 -25.35 -20.11
N ASP A 58 3.83 -24.38 -20.99
CA ASP A 58 4.19 -24.51 -22.41
C ASP A 58 4.59 -23.14 -23.00
N PRO A 59 5.82 -22.68 -22.74
CA PRO A 59 6.30 -21.40 -23.23
C PRO A 59 6.44 -21.33 -24.75
N ILE A 60 6.57 -22.51 -25.43
CA ILE A 60 6.72 -22.53 -26.88
C ILE A 60 5.38 -22.22 -27.55
N THR A 61 4.32 -22.91 -27.15
CA THR A 61 2.97 -22.66 -27.68
C THR A 61 2.45 -21.27 -27.31
N GLU A 62 2.65 -20.82 -26.08
CA GLU A 62 2.23 -19.48 -25.67
C GLU A 62 3.04 -18.36 -26.36
N GLY A 63 4.34 -18.60 -26.62
CA GLY A 63 5.17 -17.72 -27.42
C GLY A 63 4.70 -17.59 -28.86
N ALA A 64 4.32 -18.73 -29.50
CA ALA A 64 3.76 -18.74 -30.86
C ALA A 64 2.45 -17.92 -30.94
N LYS A 65 1.53 -18.12 -29.99
CA LYS A 65 0.29 -17.32 -29.89
C LYS A 65 0.53 -15.83 -29.71
N LEU A 66 1.53 -15.47 -28.91
CA LEU A 66 1.90 -14.08 -28.72
C LEU A 66 2.43 -13.45 -30.01
N ILE A 67 3.28 -14.16 -30.77
CA ILE A 67 3.79 -13.72 -32.07
C ILE A 67 2.63 -13.51 -33.06
N GLU A 68 1.72 -14.46 -33.15
CA GLU A 68 0.52 -14.38 -33.99
C GLU A 68 -0.32 -13.12 -33.62
N ALA A 69 -0.55 -12.88 -32.32
CA ALA A 69 -1.28 -11.70 -31.87
C ALA A 69 -0.57 -10.38 -32.22
N VAL A 70 0.75 -10.35 -32.22
CA VAL A 70 1.53 -9.19 -32.65
C VAL A 70 1.42 -8.98 -34.16
N GLU A 71 1.52 -10.05 -34.95
CA GLU A 71 1.38 -10.00 -36.41
C GLU A 71 -0.02 -9.53 -36.82
N ASP A 72 -1.06 -10.04 -36.17
CA ASP A 72 -2.45 -9.60 -36.35
C ASP A 72 -2.63 -8.14 -35.99
N ALA A 73 -2.00 -7.68 -34.90
CA ALA A 73 -2.07 -6.26 -34.51
C ALA A 73 -1.39 -5.35 -35.53
N ILE A 74 -0.28 -5.79 -36.15
CA ILE A 74 0.39 -5.07 -37.24
C ILE A 74 -0.50 -5.03 -38.49
N ALA A 75 -1.07 -6.18 -38.87
CA ALA A 75 -1.91 -6.31 -40.07
C ALA A 75 -3.22 -5.50 -39.99
N CYS A 76 -3.81 -5.44 -38.79
CA CYS A 76 -5.04 -4.67 -38.55
C CYS A 76 -4.80 -3.17 -38.37
N TYR A 77 -3.56 -2.72 -38.18
CA TYR A 77 -3.27 -1.30 -38.03
C TYR A 77 -3.38 -0.59 -39.39
N GLY A 78 -4.40 0.21 -39.56
CA GLY A 78 -4.72 0.89 -40.83
C GLY A 78 -6.02 0.46 -41.50
N ALA A 79 -6.71 -0.58 -40.98
CA ALA A 79 -8.03 -1.01 -41.48
C ALA A 79 -9.19 -0.23 -40.84
N ASP A 80 -9.00 0.28 -39.58
CA ASP A 80 -9.97 1.13 -38.86
C ASP A 80 -9.23 2.38 -38.32
N GLU A 81 -9.30 3.51 -39.04
CA GLU A 81 -8.76 4.76 -38.54
C GLU A 81 -9.63 5.38 -37.43
N PRO A 82 -9.02 5.75 -36.27
CA PRO A 82 -9.32 7.03 -35.67
C PRO A 82 -8.16 8.00 -35.88
N VAL A 83 -8.47 9.10 -36.50
CA VAL A 83 -7.58 10.24 -36.79
C VAL A 83 -7.09 10.84 -35.48
N PHE A 84 -5.81 10.73 -35.19
CA PHE A 84 -5.13 11.61 -34.24
C PHE A 84 -4.10 12.44 -34.95
N GLU A 85 -4.33 13.76 -34.93
CA GLU A 85 -3.46 14.77 -35.54
C GLU A 85 -2.07 14.79 -34.88
N ASN A 86 -1.09 14.85 -35.74
CA ASN A 86 0.33 15.09 -35.63
C ASN A 86 0.87 15.76 -34.37
N ILE A 87 1.72 15.06 -33.64
CA ILE A 87 2.84 15.64 -32.92
C ILE A 87 4.12 15.26 -33.69
N LYS A 88 4.79 16.28 -34.24
CA LYS A 88 6.07 16.14 -34.98
C LYS A 88 7.14 15.64 -34.02
N ALA A 89 7.70 14.48 -34.31
CA ALA A 89 8.94 14.01 -33.71
C ALA A 89 10.11 14.22 -34.72
N GLU A 90 11.09 14.99 -34.29
CA GLU A 90 12.37 15.10 -34.98
C GLU A 90 13.24 13.88 -34.63
N ASN A 91 13.77 13.28 -35.67
CA ASN A 91 14.93 12.41 -35.82
C ASN A 91 15.45 11.63 -34.60
N VAL A 92 15.24 10.33 -34.59
CA VAL A 92 16.14 9.37 -33.91
C VAL A 92 16.55 8.29 -34.90
N THR A 93 17.81 8.37 -35.29
CA THR A 93 18.54 7.36 -36.05
C THR A 93 18.97 6.23 -35.14
N ALA A 94 18.88 5.00 -35.70
CA ALA A 94 19.56 3.74 -35.31
C ALA A 94 19.35 3.20 -33.90
N LEU A 95 18.87 1.98 -33.88
CA LEU A 95 18.83 1.05 -32.73
C LEU A 95 20.25 0.80 -32.18
N ASP A 96 20.63 1.58 -31.21
CA ASP A 96 21.63 1.16 -30.25
C ASP A 96 20.87 0.44 -29.12
N PHE A 97 21.12 -0.85 -29.01
CA PHE A 97 20.89 -1.58 -27.78
C PHE A 97 21.86 -0.99 -26.76
N VAL A 98 21.47 0.08 -26.12
CA VAL A 98 22.07 0.47 -24.86
C VAL A 98 21.64 -0.61 -23.90
N SER A 99 22.58 -1.48 -23.53
CA SER A 99 22.48 -2.24 -22.29
C SER A 99 22.28 -1.21 -21.19
N VAL A 100 21.04 -0.98 -20.82
CA VAL A 100 20.72 -0.30 -19.57
C VAL A 100 21.29 -1.24 -18.52
N GLU A 101 22.45 -0.88 -17.93
CA GLU A 101 22.82 -1.41 -16.66
C GLU A 101 21.56 -1.30 -15.83
N GLU A 102 20.98 -2.45 -15.44
CA GLU A 102 19.98 -2.54 -14.40
C GLU A 102 20.61 -1.90 -13.16
N LYS A 103 20.46 -0.58 -13.03
CA LYS A 103 20.44 -0.02 -11.71
C LYS A 103 19.31 -0.79 -11.05
N GLU A 104 19.67 -1.58 -10.04
CA GLU A 104 18.76 -2.09 -9.05
C GLU A 104 17.93 -0.88 -8.56
N VAL A 105 16.85 -0.59 -9.27
CA VAL A 105 15.75 0.23 -8.74
C VAL A 105 15.24 -0.63 -7.62
N ALA A 106 15.57 -0.22 -6.40
CA ALA A 106 15.26 -0.96 -5.20
C ALA A 106 13.81 -1.42 -5.30
N LEU A 107 13.60 -2.74 -5.27
CA LEU A 107 12.31 -3.42 -5.29
C LEU A 107 11.31 -2.91 -4.22
N GLN A 108 11.78 -2.03 -3.33
CA GLN A 108 11.02 -1.39 -2.26
C GLN A 108 9.89 -0.47 -2.73
N ASP A 109 10.01 0.21 -3.87
CA ASP A 109 8.97 1.15 -4.33
C ASP A 109 7.78 0.48 -4.99
N PHE A 110 7.92 -0.76 -5.49
CA PHE A 110 6.81 -1.50 -6.09
C PHE A 110 5.88 -2.14 -5.07
N ASP A 111 6.37 -2.45 -3.86
CA ASP A 111 5.58 -3.12 -2.81
C ASP A 111 4.85 -2.14 -1.86
N ASN A 112 5.13 -0.83 -1.93
CA ASN A 112 4.57 0.18 -1.04
C ASN A 112 4.10 1.45 -1.77
N PRO A 113 3.11 1.35 -2.67
CA PRO A 113 2.63 2.49 -3.47
C PRO A 113 2.00 3.61 -2.65
N TYR A 114 1.66 3.34 -1.39
CA TYR A 114 0.99 4.28 -0.48
C TYR A 114 1.96 4.99 0.48
N GLY A 115 3.27 4.71 0.38
CA GLY A 115 4.29 5.33 1.24
C GLY A 115 4.11 5.00 2.73
N PHE A 116 3.69 3.77 3.06
CA PHE A 116 3.61 3.33 4.45
C PHE A 116 5.01 3.17 5.03
N ALA A 117 5.18 3.55 6.29
CA ALA A 117 6.45 3.42 6.97
C ALA A 117 6.77 1.95 7.30
N GLU A 118 8.02 1.57 7.17
CA GLU A 118 8.47 0.27 7.67
C GLU A 118 8.22 0.15 9.18
N ASN A 119 7.93 -1.08 9.63
CA ASN A 119 7.74 -1.34 11.04
C ASN A 119 9.09 -1.26 11.76
N GLN A 120 9.34 -0.14 12.41
CA GLN A 120 10.50 0.02 13.26
C GLN A 120 10.27 -0.70 14.59
N THR A 121 11.29 -1.42 15.07
CA THR A 121 11.30 -1.97 16.42
C THR A 121 12.20 -1.08 17.27
N THR A 122 11.66 -0.61 18.38
CA THR A 122 12.38 0.27 19.30
C THR A 122 13.64 -0.39 19.83
N SER A 123 14.75 0.33 19.78
CA SER A 123 16.03 -0.04 20.43
C SER A 123 16.31 0.86 21.62
N PHE A 124 16.75 0.27 22.71
CA PHE A 124 17.08 1.00 23.94
C PHE A 124 18.59 1.19 24.15
N SER A 125 19.41 0.78 23.19
CA SER A 125 20.87 0.77 23.32
C SER A 125 21.49 2.16 23.52
N HIS A 126 20.85 3.19 22.96
CA HIS A 126 21.29 4.58 23.02
C HIS A 126 20.80 5.35 24.25
N LEU A 127 19.85 4.77 25.01
CA LEU A 127 19.30 5.46 26.19
C LEU A 127 20.30 5.51 27.33
N PRO A 128 20.32 6.64 28.07
CA PRO A 128 21.21 6.79 29.23
C PRO A 128 20.83 5.81 30.33
N ARG A 129 21.85 5.30 31.01
CA ARG A 129 21.66 4.46 32.19
C ARG A 129 21.87 5.28 33.43
N ASN A 130 21.09 4.99 34.47
CA ASN A 130 21.25 5.63 35.75
C ASN A 130 22.57 5.19 36.41
N ARG A 131 22.89 5.76 37.57
CA ARG A 131 24.13 5.46 38.32
C ARG A 131 24.33 3.99 38.70
N TYR A 132 23.27 3.18 38.58
CA TYR A 132 23.32 1.74 38.85
C TYR A 132 23.33 0.91 37.58
N GLY A 133 23.46 1.53 36.40
CA GLY A 133 23.50 0.84 35.11
C GLY A 133 22.12 0.45 34.55
N PHE A 134 21.00 0.88 35.15
CA PHE A 134 19.67 0.57 34.72
C PHE A 134 19.10 1.67 33.83
N LEU A 135 18.21 1.29 32.89
CA LEU A 135 17.42 2.19 32.09
C LEU A 135 16.25 2.74 32.94
N GLU A 136 15.93 4.01 32.76
CA GLU A 136 14.72 4.58 33.35
C GLU A 136 13.48 4.16 32.54
N LEU A 137 12.46 3.64 33.22
CA LEU A 137 11.27 3.11 32.58
C LEU A 137 10.53 4.19 31.75
N THR A 138 10.47 5.41 32.23
CA THR A 138 9.85 6.54 31.52
C THR A 138 10.55 6.87 30.21
N ASP A 139 11.87 6.75 30.17
CA ASP A 139 12.65 6.99 28.96
C ASP A 139 12.40 5.86 27.95
N CYS A 140 12.35 4.61 28.41
CA CYS A 140 11.99 3.47 27.55
C CYS A 140 10.57 3.61 26.98
N ILE A 141 9.59 4.03 27.77
CA ILE A 141 8.23 4.26 27.30
C ILE A 141 8.20 5.38 26.27
N MET A 142 8.86 6.51 26.51
CA MET A 142 8.93 7.62 25.56
C MET A 142 9.59 7.20 24.25
N GLU A 143 10.66 6.40 24.33
CA GLU A 143 11.35 5.90 23.12
C GLU A 143 10.42 5.03 22.26
N ILE A 144 9.66 4.11 22.90
CA ILE A 144 8.66 3.30 22.19
C ILE A 144 7.61 4.20 21.56
N VAL A 145 7.08 5.16 22.33
CA VAL A 145 6.02 6.04 21.85
C VAL A 145 6.51 6.92 20.71
N ASN A 146 7.71 7.48 20.78
CA ASN A 146 8.25 8.34 19.73
C ASN A 146 8.56 7.56 18.44
N THR A 147 8.99 6.32 18.55
CA THR A 147 9.40 5.48 17.42
C THR A 147 8.21 4.78 16.76
N GLU A 148 7.26 4.29 17.57
CA GLU A 148 6.22 3.37 17.10
C GLU A 148 4.79 3.95 17.15
N TYR A 149 4.58 5.27 17.40
CA TYR A 149 3.20 5.79 17.48
C TYR A 149 2.43 5.72 16.14
N PRO A 150 1.12 5.51 16.18
CA PRO A 150 0.25 5.16 17.31
C PRO A 150 0.63 3.80 17.91
N VAL A 151 0.79 3.72 19.23
CA VAL A 151 1.17 2.48 19.92
C VAL A 151 0.00 1.94 20.73
N HIS A 152 -0.44 0.73 20.43
CA HIS A 152 -1.43 0.06 21.26
C HIS A 152 -0.81 -0.35 22.61
N TYR A 153 -1.55 -0.19 23.70
CA TYR A 153 -1.08 -0.46 25.08
C TYR A 153 -0.51 -1.89 25.24
N GLU A 154 -1.13 -2.87 24.61
CA GLU A 154 -0.64 -4.25 24.66
C GLU A 154 0.73 -4.39 23.99
N ILE A 155 0.95 -3.70 22.86
CA ILE A 155 2.23 -3.68 22.16
C ILE A 155 3.29 -2.97 23.01
N LEU A 156 2.93 -1.84 23.64
CA LEU A 156 3.83 -1.16 24.59
C LEU A 156 4.30 -2.14 25.68
N CYS A 157 3.36 -2.85 26.33
CA CYS A 157 3.70 -3.82 27.38
C CYS A 157 4.58 -4.97 26.85
N GLN A 158 4.35 -5.42 25.61
CA GLN A 158 5.19 -6.44 24.98
C GLN A 158 6.61 -5.93 24.71
N ARG A 159 6.79 -4.66 24.27
CA ARG A 159 8.11 -4.04 24.07
C ARG A 159 8.88 -3.86 25.38
N LEU A 160 8.16 -3.62 26.47
CA LEU A 160 8.77 -3.49 27.80
C LEU A 160 9.16 -4.84 28.42
N ALA A 161 8.52 -5.94 28.02
CA ALA A 161 8.71 -7.25 28.65
C ALA A 161 10.18 -7.72 28.75
N PRO A 162 11.02 -7.57 27.69
CA PRO A 162 12.43 -7.96 27.75
C PRO A 162 13.25 -7.18 28.79
N LEU A 163 12.88 -5.93 29.09
CA LEU A 163 13.56 -5.13 30.12
C LEU A 163 13.38 -5.70 31.53
N PHE A 164 12.35 -6.52 31.73
CA PHE A 164 12.06 -7.22 32.97
C PHE A 164 12.46 -8.70 32.92
N GLY A 165 13.21 -9.12 31.88
CA GLY A 165 13.62 -10.52 31.70
C GLY A 165 12.46 -11.47 31.34
N ASN A 166 11.40 -10.96 30.71
CA ASN A 166 10.23 -11.74 30.33
C ASN A 166 10.03 -11.72 28.80
N GLU A 167 9.51 -12.82 28.24
CA GLU A 167 9.13 -12.88 26.82
C GLU A 167 7.74 -12.27 26.56
N LYS A 168 6.89 -12.22 27.56
CA LYS A 168 5.49 -11.75 27.46
C LYS A 168 5.15 -10.74 28.53
N ALA A 169 4.19 -9.86 28.23
CA ALA A 169 3.68 -8.90 29.18
C ALA A 169 2.98 -9.59 30.36
N THR A 170 3.53 -9.47 31.56
CA THR A 170 2.94 -9.97 32.81
C THR A 170 2.10 -8.88 33.50
N VAL A 171 1.32 -9.27 34.52
CA VAL A 171 0.56 -8.31 35.35
C VAL A 171 1.48 -7.25 35.98
N LYS A 172 2.69 -7.65 36.42
CA LYS A 172 3.68 -6.74 36.96
C LYS A 172 4.10 -5.69 35.93
N ILE A 173 4.41 -6.12 34.70
CA ILE A 173 4.84 -5.22 33.61
C ILE A 173 3.72 -4.24 33.25
N ARG A 174 2.47 -4.70 33.21
CA ARG A 174 1.31 -3.82 32.95
C ARG A 174 1.17 -2.74 34.01
N ARG A 175 1.32 -3.10 35.28
CA ARG A 175 1.29 -2.14 36.40
C ARG A 175 2.42 -1.11 36.31
N GLU A 176 3.65 -1.56 36.00
CA GLU A 176 4.78 -0.65 35.83
C GLU A 176 4.59 0.28 34.60
N ALA A 177 4.04 -0.25 33.49
CA ALA A 177 3.69 0.54 32.33
C ALA A 177 2.63 1.60 32.67
N ASP A 178 1.56 1.26 33.40
CA ASP A 178 0.53 2.22 33.83
C ASP A 178 1.12 3.32 34.73
N PHE A 179 2.00 2.94 35.65
CA PHE A 179 2.72 3.90 36.50
C PHE A 179 3.60 4.84 35.65
N GLY A 180 4.36 4.30 34.71
CA GLY A 180 5.21 5.09 33.80
C GLY A 180 4.40 6.03 32.93
N LEU A 181 3.30 5.55 32.34
CA LEU A 181 2.38 6.36 31.52
C LEU A 181 1.74 7.50 32.34
N THR A 182 1.38 7.25 33.58
CA THR A 182 0.85 8.30 34.49
C THR A 182 1.88 9.41 34.71
N ARG A 183 3.14 9.08 34.91
CA ARG A 183 4.24 10.07 35.06
C ARG A 183 4.51 10.84 33.78
N LEU A 184 4.19 10.25 32.63
CA LEU A 184 4.38 10.86 31.31
C LEU A 184 3.15 11.61 30.80
N SER A 185 2.11 11.79 31.58
CA SER A 185 0.84 12.44 31.18
C SER A 185 1.00 13.84 30.57
N SER A 186 2.07 14.55 30.89
CA SER A 186 2.41 15.84 30.26
C SER A 186 3.06 15.72 28.87
N LYS A 187 3.62 14.55 28.54
CA LYS A 187 4.39 14.30 27.30
C LYS A 187 3.66 13.39 26.29
N ILE A 188 2.63 12.69 26.72
CA ILE A 188 1.85 11.75 25.88
C ILE A 188 0.37 12.10 25.89
N VAL A 189 -0.34 11.57 24.88
CA VAL A 189 -1.81 11.58 24.82
C VAL A 189 -2.28 10.12 24.68
N ARG A 190 -3.24 9.70 25.50
CA ARG A 190 -3.88 8.40 25.39
C ARG A 190 -5.28 8.56 24.81
N LYS A 191 -5.58 7.83 23.75
CA LYS A 191 -6.89 7.75 23.09
C LYS A 191 -7.34 6.29 23.09
N GLY A 192 -8.23 5.92 24.00
CA GLY A 192 -8.58 4.53 24.25
C GLY A 192 -7.34 3.71 24.62
N ASP A 193 -7.06 2.67 23.84
CA ASP A 193 -5.91 1.80 24.05
C ASP A 193 -4.65 2.25 23.29
N PHE A 194 -4.71 3.40 22.61
CA PHE A 194 -3.57 3.92 21.84
C PHE A 194 -2.89 5.10 22.54
N ILE A 195 -1.56 5.12 22.40
CA ILE A 195 -0.67 6.11 23.01
C ILE A 195 0.04 6.85 21.88
N PHE A 196 0.08 8.18 22.00
CA PHE A 196 0.70 9.10 21.05
C PHE A 196 1.65 10.04 21.80
N PRO A 197 2.73 10.52 21.17
CA PRO A 197 3.48 11.65 21.74
C PRO A 197 2.61 12.90 21.71
N LYS A 198 2.77 13.78 22.71
CA LYS A 198 2.03 15.04 22.72
C LYS A 198 2.54 15.98 21.64
N GLY A 199 1.60 16.59 20.89
CA GLY A 199 1.94 17.54 19.83
C GLY A 199 2.42 16.87 18.54
N TYR A 200 2.10 15.59 18.32
CA TYR A 200 2.33 14.96 17.02
C TYR A 200 1.57 15.73 15.92
N ASP A 201 2.21 15.94 14.80
CA ASP A 201 1.67 16.67 13.63
C ASP A 201 1.17 15.72 12.53
N LYS A 202 1.71 14.53 12.45
CA LYS A 202 1.41 13.53 11.42
C LYS A 202 1.14 12.18 12.04
N ILE A 203 0.29 11.40 11.41
CA ILE A 203 0.08 9.99 11.77
C ILE A 203 1.05 9.13 10.95
N ILE A 204 1.79 8.26 11.62
CA ILE A 204 2.63 7.27 10.97
C ILE A 204 1.76 6.08 10.59
N VAL A 205 1.58 5.88 9.30
CA VAL A 205 0.94 4.66 8.77
C VAL A 205 2.02 3.62 8.58
N LYS A 206 1.93 2.54 9.31
CA LYS A 206 2.93 1.46 9.28
C LYS A 206 2.52 0.36 8.32
N MET A 207 3.51 -0.32 7.73
CA MET A 207 3.28 -1.50 6.91
C MET A 207 2.44 -2.54 7.66
N PRO A 208 1.52 -3.23 6.97
CA PRO A 208 0.57 -4.15 7.59
C PRO A 208 1.21 -5.24 8.46
N ASN A 209 2.19 -5.93 7.92
CA ASN A 209 3.06 -6.93 8.58
C ASN A 209 2.33 -7.84 9.57
N GLN A 210 1.18 -8.41 9.16
CA GLN A 210 0.32 -9.32 9.94
C GLN A 210 -0.19 -8.74 11.28
N ARG A 211 -0.28 -7.42 11.40
CA ARG A 211 -0.81 -6.75 12.59
C ARG A 211 -2.29 -7.09 12.78
N LYS A 212 -2.69 -7.33 14.02
CA LYS A 212 -4.11 -7.50 14.35
C LYS A 212 -4.83 -6.17 14.21
N ILE A 213 -6.08 -6.19 13.71
CA ILE A 213 -6.88 -4.97 13.52
C ILE A 213 -7.03 -4.15 14.80
N GLN A 214 -7.15 -4.79 15.95
CA GLN A 214 -7.23 -4.13 17.26
C GLN A 214 -5.96 -3.36 17.66
N HIS A 215 -4.83 -3.63 17.03
CA HIS A 215 -3.55 -2.94 17.27
C HIS A 215 -3.27 -1.83 16.25
N ILE A 216 -4.26 -1.47 15.45
CA ILE A 216 -4.20 -0.39 14.46
C ILE A 216 -5.22 0.67 14.86
N SER A 217 -4.78 1.90 15.09
CA SER A 217 -5.69 2.96 15.53
C SER A 217 -6.60 3.44 14.40
N THR A 218 -7.72 4.04 14.77
CA THR A 218 -8.65 4.66 13.82
C THR A 218 -7.95 5.73 12.99
N GLU A 219 -7.11 6.54 13.63
CA GLU A 219 -6.34 7.60 12.97
C GLU A 219 -5.35 7.03 11.95
N GLU A 220 -4.69 5.90 12.28
CA GLU A 220 -3.78 5.21 11.34
C GLU A 220 -4.54 4.64 10.14
N LEU A 221 -5.72 4.03 10.38
CA LEU A 221 -6.57 3.52 9.29
C LEU A 221 -7.12 4.66 8.43
N SER A 222 -7.58 5.76 9.02
CA SER A 222 -8.07 6.93 8.29
C SER A 222 -6.97 7.54 7.42
N GLU A 223 -5.76 7.68 7.94
CA GLU A 223 -4.62 8.18 7.17
C GLU A 223 -4.22 7.21 6.05
N ALA A 224 -4.26 5.89 6.30
CA ALA A 224 -4.02 4.87 5.27
C ALA A 224 -5.05 4.98 4.13
N MET A 225 -6.33 5.10 4.48
CA MET A 225 -7.42 5.28 3.52
C MET A 225 -7.26 6.56 2.70
N TYR A 226 -6.83 7.64 3.32
CA TYR A 226 -6.54 8.89 2.63
C TYR A 226 -5.43 8.72 1.58
N ARG A 227 -4.32 8.06 1.94
CA ARG A 227 -3.22 7.77 1.00
C ARG A 227 -3.64 6.85 -0.14
N ILE A 228 -4.49 5.85 0.14
CA ILE A 228 -5.07 4.99 -0.90
C ILE A 228 -5.95 5.83 -1.82
N LEU A 229 -6.78 6.74 -1.27
CA LEU A 229 -7.65 7.59 -2.05
C LEU A 229 -6.87 8.56 -2.94
N GLN A 230 -5.67 9.01 -2.54
CA GLN A 230 -4.78 9.84 -3.36
C GLN A 230 -4.35 9.17 -4.67
N THR A 231 -4.34 7.85 -4.72
CA THR A 231 -4.01 7.08 -5.93
C THR A 231 -5.23 6.81 -6.83
N CYS A 232 -6.42 7.27 -6.43
CA CYS A 232 -7.69 7.05 -7.13
C CYS A 232 -8.32 8.38 -7.54
N VAL A 233 -9.10 8.39 -8.62
CA VAL A 233 -9.88 9.58 -9.04
C VAL A 233 -11.14 9.77 -8.20
N GLY A 234 -11.55 8.75 -7.45
CA GLY A 234 -12.70 8.69 -6.55
C GLY A 234 -13.19 7.26 -6.42
N THR A 235 -13.74 6.92 -5.26
CA THR A 235 -14.20 5.54 -4.97
C THR A 235 -15.38 5.57 -4.00
N THR A 236 -16.16 4.49 -3.92
CA THR A 236 -17.21 4.37 -2.90
C THR A 236 -16.62 4.02 -1.54
N LYS A 237 -17.39 4.22 -0.45
CA LYS A 237 -16.98 3.83 0.91
C LYS A 237 -16.64 2.34 0.98
N GLU A 238 -17.48 1.51 0.37
CA GLU A 238 -17.33 0.04 0.37
C GLU A 238 -16.05 -0.37 -0.37
N ALA A 239 -15.77 0.24 -1.51
CA ALA A 239 -14.58 -0.05 -2.30
C ALA A 239 -13.29 0.41 -1.57
N LEU A 240 -13.31 1.57 -0.90
CA LEU A 240 -12.19 2.04 -0.09
C LEU A 240 -11.92 1.11 1.10
N CYS A 241 -12.97 0.71 1.82
CA CYS A 241 -12.86 -0.26 2.91
C CYS A 241 -12.31 -1.61 2.42
N ALA A 242 -12.79 -2.10 1.29
CA ALA A 242 -12.34 -3.37 0.71
C ALA A 242 -10.86 -3.29 0.29
N GLU A 243 -10.45 -2.19 -0.36
CA GLU A 243 -9.05 -2.00 -0.76
C GLU A 243 -8.13 -1.85 0.45
N THR A 244 -8.53 -1.08 1.47
CA THR A 244 -7.76 -0.96 2.71
C THR A 244 -7.62 -2.31 3.42
N THR A 245 -8.71 -3.09 3.48
CA THR A 245 -8.70 -4.45 4.04
C THR A 245 -7.70 -5.34 3.31
N ARG A 246 -7.66 -5.25 1.96
CA ARG A 246 -6.72 -5.98 1.11
C ARG A 246 -5.28 -5.55 1.35
N VAL A 247 -5.01 -4.25 1.39
CA VAL A 247 -3.68 -3.67 1.62
C VAL A 247 -3.12 -4.11 2.97
N TYR A 248 -3.98 -4.17 3.99
CA TYR A 248 -3.59 -4.68 5.32
C TYR A 248 -3.49 -6.21 5.41
N GLY A 249 -3.72 -6.95 4.32
CA GLY A 249 -3.58 -8.40 4.26
C GLY A 249 -4.63 -9.18 5.04
N PHE A 250 -5.78 -8.57 5.34
CA PHE A 250 -6.88 -9.27 5.98
C PHE A 250 -7.64 -10.13 4.97
N ASN A 251 -7.42 -11.44 5.00
CA ASN A 251 -8.00 -12.39 4.03
C ASN A 251 -9.53 -12.50 4.10
N ARG A 252 -10.16 -12.14 5.22
CA ARG A 252 -11.60 -12.08 5.40
C ARG A 252 -11.96 -10.85 6.23
N ALA A 253 -12.91 -10.07 5.77
CA ALA A 253 -13.51 -9.00 6.56
C ALA A 253 -14.44 -9.61 7.62
N GLY A 254 -13.86 -10.07 8.74
CA GLY A 254 -14.65 -10.40 9.92
C GLY A 254 -15.34 -9.15 10.47
N GLN A 255 -16.38 -9.34 11.32
CA GLN A 255 -17.19 -8.25 11.85
C GLN A 255 -16.37 -7.11 12.47
N ASN A 256 -15.31 -7.44 13.22
CA ASN A 256 -14.42 -6.45 13.85
C ASN A 256 -13.62 -5.64 12.82
N ILE A 257 -13.19 -6.26 11.72
CA ILE A 257 -12.46 -5.59 10.65
C ILE A 257 -13.40 -4.64 9.90
N SER A 258 -14.59 -5.12 9.52
CA SER A 258 -15.59 -4.31 8.84
C SER A 258 -16.00 -3.10 9.67
N LEU A 259 -16.18 -3.28 10.98
CA LEU A 259 -16.51 -2.19 11.90
C LEU A 259 -15.37 -1.16 11.99
N ALA A 260 -14.13 -1.62 12.16
CA ALA A 260 -12.96 -0.73 12.24
C ALA A 260 -12.79 0.08 10.94
N MET A 261 -12.97 -0.55 9.78
CA MET A 261 -12.90 0.14 8.48
C MET A 261 -14.03 1.17 8.33
N ALA A 262 -15.26 0.84 8.73
CA ALA A 262 -16.39 1.78 8.68
C ALA A 262 -16.15 2.99 9.58
N ILE A 263 -15.66 2.77 10.81
CA ILE A 263 -15.32 3.87 11.73
C ILE A 263 -14.22 4.75 11.14
N ALA A 264 -13.20 4.17 10.53
CA ALA A 264 -12.08 4.92 9.95
C ALA A 264 -12.50 5.77 8.74
N VAL A 265 -13.40 5.27 7.87
CA VAL A 265 -13.98 6.06 6.76
C VAL A 265 -14.78 7.24 7.29
N GLU A 266 -15.61 7.03 8.30
CA GLU A 266 -16.40 8.12 8.90
C GLU A 266 -15.50 9.17 9.57
N ASP A 267 -14.43 8.74 10.24
CA ASP A 267 -13.42 9.63 10.81
C ASP A 267 -12.72 10.45 9.71
N LEU A 268 -12.36 9.81 8.62
CA LEU A 268 -11.76 10.47 7.46
C LEU A 268 -12.68 11.55 6.86
N ILE A 269 -13.97 11.27 6.70
CA ILE A 269 -14.96 12.25 6.22
C ILE A 269 -15.11 13.41 7.22
N LYS A 270 -15.23 13.10 8.53
CA LYS A 270 -15.34 14.13 9.59
C LYS A 270 -14.12 15.04 9.68
N SER A 271 -12.95 14.56 9.26
CA SER A 271 -11.73 15.39 9.22
C SER A 271 -11.80 16.53 8.21
N GLY A 272 -12.78 16.51 7.29
CA GLY A 272 -12.94 17.49 6.20
C GLY A 272 -11.92 17.36 5.06
N ARG A 273 -11.04 16.34 5.11
CA ARG A 273 -10.02 16.08 4.07
C ARG A 273 -10.63 15.37 2.85
N VAL A 274 -11.79 14.75 3.04
CA VAL A 274 -12.50 13.98 2.02
C VAL A 274 -13.98 14.34 2.09
N GLU A 275 -14.60 14.50 0.94
CA GLU A 275 -16.03 14.74 0.78
C GLU A 275 -16.68 13.60 0.00
N GLU A 276 -17.97 13.37 0.26
CA GLU A 276 -18.80 12.42 -0.47
C GLU A 276 -19.69 13.16 -1.46
N ILE A 277 -19.48 12.94 -2.75
CA ILE A 277 -20.27 13.53 -3.82
C ILE A 277 -20.83 12.39 -4.68
N GLU A 278 -22.14 12.34 -4.85
CA GLU A 278 -22.83 11.30 -5.64
C GLU A 278 -22.44 9.86 -5.25
N GLY A 279 -22.27 9.60 -3.94
CA GLY A 279 -21.87 8.29 -3.41
C GLY A 279 -20.39 7.95 -3.63
N LYS A 280 -19.57 8.89 -4.10
CA LYS A 280 -18.12 8.71 -4.25
C LYS A 280 -17.35 9.63 -3.32
N LEU A 281 -16.33 9.08 -2.71
CA LEU A 281 -15.37 9.82 -1.89
C LEU A 281 -14.34 10.48 -2.80
N ARG A 282 -14.08 11.77 -2.54
CA ARG A 282 -13.06 12.57 -3.22
C ARG A 282 -12.28 13.39 -2.20
N ILE A 283 -11.03 13.65 -2.51
CA ILE A 283 -10.18 14.52 -1.68
C ILE A 283 -10.69 15.96 -1.85
N THR A 284 -10.93 16.62 -0.73
CA THR A 284 -11.30 18.04 -0.68
C THR A 284 -10.13 18.88 -1.22
N ARG A 285 -10.43 19.80 -2.13
CA ARG A 285 -9.45 20.70 -2.75
C ARG A 285 -9.09 21.87 -1.86
#